data_b5da7c5b99ace75060c6c55de622ceac
#
_entry.id   b5da7c5b99ace75060c6c55de622ceac
#
_cell.length_a   1.000
_cell.length_b   1.000
_cell.length_c   1.000
_cell.angle_alpha   90.00
_cell.angle_beta   90.00
_cell.angle_gamma   90.00
#
_symmetry.space_group_name_H-M   'P 1'
#
loop_
_entity.id
_entity.type
_entity.pdbx_description
1 polymer ?
#
loop_
_entity_poly.entity_id
_entity_poly.type
_entity_poly.pdbx_seq_one_letter_code
_entity_poly.pdbx_strand_id
1 'polypeptide(L)'
;MLSVVDWEAEGLLDELPDERARTARRELLDELHADGVSLDELKQAVREQRLALVPVERLLGSDQRFSQEDVARESGLELEYLQATRRALGLPVPPPDAKVLGERDVEAAKIGARFRDAGFDDEGMLEATRVLGRGMARYAEAIRTLGASSLLTGGADEHELGRRFAAATEALLPLSGTWLEYVFALHLAQVLRTDAMTFEEMTTGHLSEGRPQAVAFADLVGFTELGETAGVEELTSVATQLSRLAGEVVEPPVRVVKVIGDAVMLVSPDPEQMVATTLELVERAEDHESLPQLRAGVAYGPAVNRWGDWFGSTVNVASRLTARARPGSVLTTEDVRDAAKDGYAWSSAGPKRLKGISEPVKTYRVRREPDA
;
A
#
# COMPACT_ATOMS: atom_id res chain seq x y z
N MET A 1 -10.55 -45.31 -5.19
CA MET A 1 -9.92 -45.68 -3.91
C MET A 1 -8.58 -44.97 -3.91
N LEU A 2 -8.42 -43.89 -3.14
CA LEU A 2 -7.11 -43.27 -2.93
C LEU A 2 -6.25 -44.28 -2.18
N SER A 3 -5.03 -44.49 -2.63
CA SER A 3 -4.05 -45.35 -1.93
C SER A 3 -3.78 -44.77 -0.56
N VAL A 4 -3.82 -45.56 0.48
CA VAL A 4 -3.38 -45.14 1.82
C VAL A 4 -1.89 -44.84 1.71
N VAL A 5 -1.52 -43.56 1.93
CA VAL A 5 -0.14 -43.11 1.90
C VAL A 5 0.47 -43.36 3.28
N ASP A 6 1.65 -43.94 3.33
CA ASP A 6 2.41 -44.05 4.56
C ASP A 6 3.25 -42.78 4.76
N TRP A 7 2.71 -41.82 5.51
CA TRP A 7 3.34 -40.53 5.77
C TRP A 7 4.67 -40.62 6.52
N GLU A 8 4.86 -41.69 7.26
CA GLU A 8 6.12 -41.96 8.00
C GLU A 8 7.23 -42.44 7.03
N ALA A 9 6.87 -43.33 6.11
CA ALA A 9 7.79 -43.77 5.05
C ALA A 9 8.15 -42.62 4.09
N GLU A 10 7.26 -41.65 3.90
CA GLU A 10 7.50 -40.46 3.07
C GLU A 10 8.26 -39.32 3.80
N GLY A 11 8.57 -39.52 5.10
CA GLY A 11 9.31 -38.54 5.92
C GLY A 11 8.56 -37.28 6.29
N LEU A 12 7.22 -37.27 6.19
CA LEU A 12 6.39 -36.08 6.44
C LEU A 12 6.03 -35.89 7.92
N LEU A 13 6.31 -36.87 8.76
CA LEU A 13 6.10 -36.84 10.21
C LEU A 13 7.39 -36.67 11.02
N ASP A 14 8.52 -36.41 10.35
CA ASP A 14 9.80 -36.21 10.99
C ASP A 14 9.87 -34.86 11.72
N GLU A 15 10.82 -34.77 12.68
CA GLU A 15 11.14 -33.53 13.42
C GLU A 15 9.98 -32.88 14.20
N LEU A 16 8.92 -33.64 14.52
CA LEU A 16 7.80 -33.15 15.31
C LEU A 16 8.08 -33.33 16.82
N PRO A 17 7.66 -32.37 17.67
CA PRO A 17 8.04 -32.31 19.07
C PRO A 17 7.47 -33.45 19.92
N ASP A 18 6.28 -33.93 19.59
CA ASP A 18 5.56 -34.94 20.37
C ASP A 18 4.53 -35.71 19.52
N GLU A 19 3.89 -36.71 20.15
CA GLU A 19 2.89 -37.57 19.49
C GLU A 19 1.59 -36.79 19.14
N ARG A 20 1.25 -35.75 19.88
CA ARG A 20 0.11 -34.89 19.56
C ARG A 20 0.34 -34.16 18.22
N ALA A 21 1.50 -33.57 18.07
CA ALA A 21 1.88 -32.90 16.81
C ALA A 21 1.94 -33.86 15.62
N ARG A 22 2.40 -35.11 15.86
CA ARG A 22 2.39 -36.17 14.83
C ARG A 22 0.99 -36.56 14.41
N THR A 23 0.09 -36.70 15.37
CA THR A 23 -1.31 -37.04 15.09
C THR A 23 -1.99 -35.90 14.31
N ALA A 24 -1.86 -34.67 14.76
CA ALA A 24 -2.45 -33.51 14.08
C ALA A 24 -1.92 -33.35 12.64
N ARG A 25 -0.62 -33.52 12.41
CA ARG A 25 -0.05 -33.47 11.05
C ARG A 25 -0.57 -34.60 10.18
N ARG A 26 -0.69 -35.81 10.71
CA ARG A 26 -1.23 -36.96 9.98
C ARG A 26 -2.68 -36.69 9.57
N GLU A 27 -3.53 -36.20 10.48
CA GLU A 27 -4.92 -35.85 10.19
C GLU A 27 -5.02 -34.79 9.09
N LEU A 28 -4.19 -33.75 9.14
CA LEU A 28 -4.16 -32.69 8.13
C LEU A 28 -3.68 -33.23 6.75
N LEU A 29 -2.66 -34.09 6.73
CA LEU A 29 -2.18 -34.72 5.49
C LEU A 29 -3.24 -35.64 4.88
N ASP A 30 -3.94 -36.41 5.71
CA ASP A 30 -5.04 -37.30 5.26
C ASP A 30 -6.19 -36.50 4.65
N GLU A 31 -6.59 -35.41 5.31
CA GLU A 31 -7.64 -34.50 4.83
C GLU A 31 -7.26 -33.86 3.50
N LEU A 32 -6.06 -33.25 3.43
CA LEU A 32 -5.58 -32.60 2.21
C LEU A 32 -5.41 -33.58 1.04
N HIS A 33 -4.91 -34.79 1.31
CA HIS A 33 -4.78 -35.81 0.28
C HIS A 33 -6.15 -36.31 -0.21
N ALA A 34 -7.11 -36.48 0.70
CA ALA A 34 -8.48 -36.82 0.34
C ALA A 34 -9.13 -35.73 -0.52
N ASP A 35 -8.80 -34.48 -0.29
CA ASP A 35 -9.22 -33.33 -1.09
C ASP A 35 -8.45 -33.19 -2.42
N GLY A 36 -7.56 -34.12 -2.73
CA GLY A 36 -6.87 -34.21 -4.02
C GLY A 36 -5.57 -33.41 -4.10
N VAL A 37 -4.96 -33.01 -2.97
CA VAL A 37 -3.59 -32.43 -2.96
C VAL A 37 -2.60 -33.53 -3.27
N SER A 38 -1.69 -33.28 -4.21
CA SER A 38 -0.70 -34.25 -4.63
C SER A 38 0.37 -34.47 -3.55
N LEU A 39 0.97 -35.67 -3.53
CA LEU A 39 2.05 -36.00 -2.60
C LEU A 39 3.25 -35.03 -2.73
N ASP A 40 3.60 -34.63 -3.94
CA ASP A 40 4.70 -33.69 -4.18
C ASP A 40 4.41 -32.30 -3.60
N GLU A 41 3.16 -31.82 -3.73
CA GLU A 41 2.71 -30.56 -3.16
C GLU A 41 2.71 -30.61 -1.63
N LEU A 42 2.25 -31.71 -1.02
CA LEU A 42 2.32 -31.93 0.43
C LEU A 42 3.77 -31.94 0.93
N LYS A 43 4.66 -32.64 0.23
CA LYS A 43 6.10 -32.63 0.53
C LYS A 43 6.70 -31.24 0.46
N GLN A 44 6.33 -30.45 -0.52
CA GLN A 44 6.78 -29.09 -0.65
C GLN A 44 6.22 -28.22 0.48
N ALA A 45 4.95 -28.30 0.80
CA ALA A 45 4.31 -27.54 1.87
C ALA A 45 4.90 -27.84 3.26
N VAL A 46 5.28 -29.08 3.53
CA VAL A 46 5.98 -29.45 4.78
C VAL A 46 7.37 -28.85 4.81
N ARG A 47 8.16 -28.95 3.73
CA ARG A 47 9.51 -28.33 3.66
C ARG A 47 9.49 -26.82 3.84
N GLU A 48 8.44 -26.18 3.33
CA GLU A 48 8.24 -24.72 3.40
C GLU A 48 7.52 -24.27 4.68
N GLN A 49 7.20 -25.19 5.58
CA GLN A 49 6.50 -24.95 6.85
C GLN A 49 5.14 -24.22 6.67
N ARG A 50 4.42 -24.52 5.58
CA ARG A 50 3.14 -23.90 5.23
C ARG A 50 1.97 -24.89 5.12
N LEU A 51 2.14 -26.11 5.60
CA LEU A 51 1.11 -27.16 5.48
C LEU A 51 -0.26 -26.72 6.01
N ALA A 52 -0.29 -26.05 7.17
CA ALA A 52 -1.51 -25.47 7.75
C ALA A 52 -2.17 -24.38 6.87
N LEU A 53 -1.48 -23.81 5.89
CA LEU A 53 -1.99 -22.78 4.99
C LEU A 53 -2.51 -23.37 3.67
N VAL A 54 -2.22 -24.63 3.36
CA VAL A 54 -2.68 -25.28 2.12
C VAL A 54 -4.19 -25.23 1.94
N PRO A 55 -5.05 -25.46 2.98
CA PRO A 55 -6.48 -25.29 2.85
C PRO A 55 -6.89 -23.88 2.39
N VAL A 56 -6.22 -22.84 2.89
CA VAL A 56 -6.46 -21.43 2.50
C VAL A 56 -6.00 -21.18 1.06
N GLU A 57 -4.82 -21.67 0.70
CA GLU A 57 -4.28 -21.54 -0.66
C GLU A 57 -5.24 -22.14 -1.69
N ARG A 58 -5.88 -23.26 -1.37
CA ARG A 58 -6.88 -23.88 -2.23
C ARG A 58 -8.16 -23.05 -2.36
N LEU A 59 -8.63 -22.44 -1.27
CA LEU A 59 -9.79 -21.53 -1.31
C LEU A 59 -9.52 -20.25 -2.13
N LEU A 60 -8.30 -19.75 -2.07
CA LEU A 60 -7.85 -18.57 -2.82
C LEU A 60 -7.42 -18.91 -4.25
N GLY A 61 -6.97 -20.15 -4.46
CA GLY A 61 -6.42 -20.62 -5.72
C GLY A 61 -7.48 -20.79 -6.82
N SER A 62 -6.96 -21.07 -7.99
CA SER A 62 -7.75 -21.39 -9.17
C SER A 62 -7.77 -22.91 -9.39
N ASP A 63 -8.74 -23.38 -10.17
CA ASP A 63 -8.87 -24.76 -10.58
C ASP A 63 -7.81 -25.24 -11.60
N GLN A 64 -6.81 -24.41 -11.88
CA GLN A 64 -5.59 -24.69 -12.68
C GLN A 64 -5.84 -25.43 -14.00
N ARG A 65 -6.91 -25.04 -14.72
CA ARG A 65 -7.32 -25.68 -15.99
C ARG A 65 -6.78 -25.01 -17.24
N PHE A 66 -6.39 -23.75 -17.12
CA PHE A 66 -6.01 -22.89 -18.24
C PHE A 66 -4.52 -22.55 -18.21
N SER A 67 -3.92 -22.46 -19.40
CA SER A 67 -2.62 -21.82 -19.61
C SER A 67 -2.80 -20.35 -19.96
N GLN A 68 -1.71 -19.58 -20.03
CA GLN A 68 -1.79 -18.20 -20.52
C GLN A 68 -2.24 -18.13 -21.98
N GLU A 69 -1.85 -19.10 -22.80
CA GLU A 69 -2.32 -19.22 -24.19
C GLU A 69 -3.83 -19.48 -24.27
N ASP A 70 -4.37 -20.29 -23.35
CA ASP A 70 -5.80 -20.51 -23.27
C ASP A 70 -6.55 -19.24 -22.86
N VAL A 71 -6.04 -18.49 -21.87
CA VAL A 71 -6.62 -17.22 -21.43
C VAL A 71 -6.58 -16.19 -22.55
N ALA A 72 -5.47 -16.09 -23.30
CA ALA A 72 -5.36 -15.21 -24.45
C ALA A 72 -6.43 -15.52 -25.51
N ARG A 73 -6.58 -16.80 -25.86
CA ARG A 73 -7.60 -17.26 -26.81
C ARG A 73 -9.03 -16.96 -26.35
N GLU A 74 -9.34 -17.20 -25.07
CA GLU A 74 -10.67 -17.00 -24.50
C GLU A 74 -11.06 -15.54 -24.30
N SER A 75 -10.09 -14.67 -24.05
CA SER A 75 -10.31 -13.24 -23.81
C SER A 75 -10.16 -12.37 -25.06
N GLY A 76 -9.46 -12.86 -26.09
CA GLY A 76 -9.09 -12.09 -27.27
C GLY A 76 -7.94 -11.10 -27.05
N LEU A 77 -7.29 -11.15 -25.89
CA LEU A 77 -6.12 -10.34 -25.58
C LEU A 77 -4.83 -11.04 -26.02
N GLU A 78 -3.84 -10.27 -26.43
CA GLU A 78 -2.52 -10.78 -26.80
C GLU A 78 -1.82 -11.37 -25.56
N LEU A 79 -1.12 -12.49 -25.75
CA LEU A 79 -0.34 -13.15 -24.70
C LEU A 79 0.65 -12.20 -24.01
N GLU A 80 1.31 -11.36 -24.80
CA GLU A 80 2.30 -10.38 -24.31
C GLU A 80 1.65 -9.36 -23.36
N TYR A 81 0.42 -8.92 -23.67
CA TYR A 81 -0.34 -8.00 -22.83
C TYR A 81 -0.76 -8.66 -21.51
N LEU A 82 -1.21 -9.91 -21.54
CA LEU A 82 -1.54 -10.67 -20.32
C LEU A 82 -0.31 -10.86 -19.43
N GLN A 83 0.85 -11.15 -20.01
CA GLN A 83 2.10 -11.25 -19.27
C GLN A 83 2.53 -9.90 -18.69
N ALA A 84 2.37 -8.80 -19.44
CA ALA A 84 2.63 -7.45 -18.95
C ALA A 84 1.70 -7.08 -17.78
N THR A 85 0.42 -7.45 -17.88
CA THR A 85 -0.58 -7.26 -16.82
C THR A 85 -0.18 -8.00 -15.53
N ARG A 86 0.25 -9.26 -15.62
CA ARG A 86 0.71 -10.02 -14.44
C ARG A 86 1.95 -9.38 -13.80
N ARG A 87 2.92 -8.93 -14.63
CA ARG A 87 4.10 -8.19 -14.12
C ARG A 87 3.68 -6.88 -13.45
N ALA A 88 2.70 -6.17 -14.04
CA ALA A 88 2.17 -4.93 -13.49
C ALA A 88 1.50 -5.16 -12.12
N LEU A 89 0.79 -6.27 -11.94
CA LEU A 89 0.24 -6.71 -10.64
C LEU A 89 1.32 -7.11 -9.63
N GLY A 90 2.58 -7.29 -10.04
CA GLY A 90 3.64 -7.80 -9.17
C GLY A 90 3.58 -9.32 -8.96
N LEU A 91 2.90 -10.04 -9.85
CA LEU A 91 2.72 -11.49 -9.77
C LEU A 91 3.72 -12.21 -10.69
N PRO A 92 4.11 -13.46 -10.35
CA PRO A 92 4.93 -14.29 -11.21
C PRO A 92 4.25 -14.54 -12.56
N VAL A 93 5.04 -14.60 -13.62
CA VAL A 93 4.57 -14.96 -14.95
C VAL A 93 4.94 -16.43 -15.20
N PRO A 94 3.97 -17.36 -15.21
CA PRO A 94 4.23 -18.76 -15.47
C PRO A 94 4.64 -19.00 -16.93
N PRO A 95 5.15 -20.18 -17.29
CA PRO A 95 5.33 -20.57 -18.69
C PRO A 95 4.01 -20.46 -19.46
N PRO A 96 4.05 -20.03 -20.74
CA PRO A 96 2.83 -19.79 -21.53
C PRO A 96 1.86 -20.96 -21.62
N ASP A 97 2.37 -22.19 -21.66
CA ASP A 97 1.66 -23.45 -21.80
C ASP A 97 1.29 -24.12 -20.46
N ALA A 98 1.84 -23.62 -19.36
CA ALA A 98 1.60 -24.20 -18.04
C ALA A 98 0.15 -23.97 -17.57
N LYS A 99 -0.55 -25.04 -17.24
CA LYS A 99 -1.95 -25.00 -16.75
C LYS A 99 -1.98 -24.69 -15.25
N VAL A 100 -1.82 -23.43 -14.91
CA VAL A 100 -1.79 -22.92 -13.52
C VAL A 100 -2.81 -21.78 -13.28
N LEU A 101 -3.65 -21.49 -14.28
CA LEU A 101 -4.68 -20.46 -14.23
C LEU A 101 -6.07 -21.09 -14.20
N GLY A 102 -7.05 -20.34 -13.70
CA GLY A 102 -8.42 -20.81 -13.60
C GLY A 102 -9.45 -19.92 -14.29
N GLU A 103 -10.71 -20.24 -14.09
CA GLU A 103 -11.85 -19.50 -14.67
C GLU A 103 -11.81 -18.01 -14.30
N ARG A 104 -11.42 -17.69 -13.05
CA ARG A 104 -11.30 -16.29 -12.61
C ARG A 104 -10.24 -15.50 -13.39
N ASP A 105 -9.16 -16.14 -13.82
CA ASP A 105 -8.14 -15.50 -14.67
C ASP A 105 -8.71 -15.17 -16.06
N VAL A 106 -9.51 -16.07 -16.62
CA VAL A 106 -10.20 -15.85 -17.89
C VAL A 106 -11.21 -14.70 -17.78
N GLU A 107 -12.02 -14.68 -16.72
CA GLU A 107 -12.99 -13.60 -16.47
C GLU A 107 -12.29 -12.25 -16.28
N ALA A 108 -11.22 -12.20 -15.51
CA ALA A 108 -10.43 -10.98 -15.34
C ALA A 108 -9.85 -10.48 -16.65
N ALA A 109 -9.34 -11.37 -17.50
CA ALA A 109 -8.84 -11.01 -18.82
C ALA A 109 -9.97 -10.47 -19.74
N LYS A 110 -11.16 -11.10 -19.71
CA LYS A 110 -12.34 -10.58 -20.44
C LYS A 110 -12.78 -9.19 -19.95
N ILE A 111 -12.65 -8.92 -18.66
CA ILE A 111 -12.89 -7.56 -18.12
C ILE A 111 -11.86 -6.58 -18.68
N GLY A 112 -10.58 -6.96 -18.73
CA GLY A 112 -9.53 -6.16 -19.37
C GLY A 112 -9.83 -5.84 -20.82
N ALA A 113 -10.30 -6.82 -21.60
CA ALA A 113 -10.72 -6.60 -22.98
C ALA A 113 -11.86 -5.57 -23.09
N ARG A 114 -12.84 -5.61 -22.19
CA ARG A 114 -13.93 -4.61 -22.16
C ARG A 114 -13.47 -3.19 -21.88
N PHE A 115 -12.44 -3.00 -21.04
CA PHE A 115 -11.85 -1.67 -20.85
C PHE A 115 -11.19 -1.18 -22.15
N ARG A 116 -10.47 -2.03 -22.86
CA ARG A 116 -9.89 -1.71 -24.18
C ARG A 116 -10.98 -1.32 -25.19
N ASP A 117 -12.08 -2.08 -25.26
CA ASP A 117 -13.23 -1.79 -26.12
C ASP A 117 -13.90 -0.47 -25.77
N ALA A 118 -13.87 -0.05 -24.51
CA ALA A 118 -14.35 1.23 -24.04
C ALA A 118 -13.40 2.40 -24.34
N GLY A 119 -12.24 2.15 -24.99
CA GLY A 119 -11.30 3.16 -25.45
C GLY A 119 -10.15 3.48 -24.49
N PHE A 120 -9.97 2.69 -23.41
CA PHE A 120 -8.80 2.84 -22.56
C PHE A 120 -7.55 2.26 -23.26
N ASP A 121 -6.47 3.03 -23.28
CA ASP A 121 -5.21 2.58 -23.88
C ASP A 121 -4.45 1.59 -22.99
N ASP A 122 -3.68 0.72 -23.62
CA ASP A 122 -2.96 -0.36 -22.94
C ASP A 122 -1.90 0.16 -21.96
N GLU A 123 -1.20 1.24 -22.26
CA GLU A 123 -0.17 1.82 -21.40
C GLU A 123 -0.80 2.37 -20.12
N GLY A 124 -1.87 3.15 -20.27
CA GLY A 124 -2.63 3.68 -19.13
C GLY A 124 -3.21 2.57 -18.26
N MET A 125 -3.75 1.51 -18.88
CA MET A 125 -4.28 0.36 -18.14
C MET A 125 -3.17 -0.39 -17.38
N LEU A 126 -1.99 -0.57 -17.95
CA LEU A 126 -0.86 -1.19 -17.27
C LEU A 126 -0.34 -0.34 -16.10
N GLU A 127 -0.31 0.99 -16.24
CA GLU A 127 0.07 1.87 -15.14
C GLU A 127 -0.95 1.83 -13.99
N ALA A 128 -2.25 1.92 -14.29
CA ALA A 128 -3.31 1.77 -13.30
C ALA A 128 -3.22 0.40 -12.60
N THR A 129 -2.94 -0.66 -13.35
CA THR A 129 -2.74 -2.02 -12.84
C THR A 129 -1.53 -2.11 -11.90
N ARG A 130 -0.42 -1.38 -12.17
CA ARG A 130 0.73 -1.32 -11.25
C ARG A 130 0.39 -0.66 -9.92
N VAL A 131 -0.40 0.41 -9.96
CA VAL A 131 -0.89 1.08 -8.74
C VAL A 131 -1.76 0.14 -7.93
N LEU A 132 -2.72 -0.51 -8.59
CA LEU A 132 -3.60 -1.51 -7.98
C LEU A 132 -2.81 -2.65 -7.35
N GLY A 133 -1.89 -3.26 -8.11
CA GLY A 133 -1.08 -4.39 -7.65
C GLY A 133 -0.28 -4.06 -6.39
N ARG A 134 0.37 -2.88 -6.34
CA ARG A 134 1.11 -2.42 -5.16
C ARG A 134 0.20 -2.20 -3.95
N GLY A 135 -0.98 -1.60 -4.17
CA GLY A 135 -1.98 -1.39 -3.12
C GLY A 135 -2.50 -2.70 -2.56
N MET A 136 -2.87 -3.62 -3.44
CA MET A 136 -3.39 -4.94 -3.07
C MET A 136 -2.35 -5.81 -2.38
N ALA A 137 -1.09 -5.80 -2.81
CA ALA A 137 -0.02 -6.53 -2.16
C ALA A 137 0.15 -6.08 -0.69
N ARG A 138 0.17 -4.76 -0.44
CA ARG A 138 0.24 -4.20 0.93
C ARG A 138 -0.99 -4.55 1.75
N TYR A 139 -2.18 -4.46 1.15
CA TYR A 139 -3.42 -4.82 1.82
C TYR A 139 -3.47 -6.30 2.19
N ALA A 140 -3.08 -7.18 1.27
CA ALA A 140 -3.00 -8.63 1.52
C ALA A 140 -2.03 -8.96 2.67
N GLU A 141 -0.88 -8.27 2.73
CA GLU A 141 0.09 -8.44 3.81
C GLU A 141 -0.46 -7.96 5.17
N ALA A 142 -1.19 -6.85 5.19
CA ALA A 142 -1.89 -6.35 6.38
C ALA A 142 -2.96 -7.35 6.87
N ILE A 143 -3.77 -7.89 5.96
CA ILE A 143 -4.78 -8.91 6.28
C ILE A 143 -4.12 -10.19 6.79
N ARG A 144 -3.02 -10.64 6.18
CA ARG A 144 -2.24 -11.80 6.67
C ARG A 144 -1.75 -11.58 8.11
N THR A 145 -1.21 -10.40 8.40
CA THR A 145 -0.74 -10.05 9.74
C THR A 145 -1.88 -10.01 10.76
N LEU A 146 -3.00 -9.39 10.40
CA LEU A 146 -4.21 -9.36 11.23
C LEU A 146 -4.76 -10.76 11.47
N GLY A 147 -4.84 -11.61 10.43
CA GLY A 147 -5.27 -13.00 10.54
C GLY A 147 -4.35 -13.79 11.47
N ALA A 148 -3.04 -13.66 11.31
CA ALA A 148 -2.08 -14.32 12.18
C ALA A 148 -2.26 -13.90 13.64
N SER A 149 -2.34 -12.60 13.94
CA SER A 149 -2.50 -12.11 15.32
C SER A 149 -3.84 -12.52 15.95
N SER A 150 -4.89 -12.69 15.16
CA SER A 150 -6.23 -13.03 15.65
C SER A 150 -6.48 -14.54 15.77
N LEU A 151 -5.87 -15.36 14.92
CA LEU A 151 -6.15 -16.80 14.81
C LEU A 151 -5.05 -17.68 15.42
N LEU A 152 -3.82 -17.16 15.57
CA LEU A 152 -2.73 -17.85 16.25
C LEU A 152 -2.97 -17.75 17.75
N THR A 153 -3.69 -18.71 18.32
CA THR A 153 -3.84 -18.86 19.77
C THR A 153 -2.88 -19.92 20.27
N GLY A 154 -2.20 -19.63 21.40
CA GLY A 154 -1.26 -20.59 21.98
C GLY A 154 -1.90 -21.94 22.27
N GLY A 155 -1.19 -23.02 21.91
CA GLY A 155 -1.61 -24.40 22.14
C GLY A 155 -2.46 -25.05 21.04
N ALA A 156 -2.82 -24.35 19.99
CA ALA A 156 -3.41 -24.96 18.79
C ALA A 156 -2.36 -25.80 18.04
N ASP A 157 -2.76 -26.98 17.56
CA ASP A 157 -1.93 -27.80 16.69
C ASP A 157 -2.10 -27.40 15.22
N GLU A 158 -1.27 -28.01 14.36
CA GLU A 158 -1.22 -27.65 12.95
C GLU A 158 -2.54 -27.89 12.20
N HIS A 159 -3.25 -28.98 12.52
CA HIS A 159 -4.53 -29.30 11.92
C HIS A 159 -5.61 -28.29 12.36
N GLU A 160 -5.68 -27.97 13.64
CA GLU A 160 -6.62 -26.98 14.18
C GLU A 160 -6.37 -25.58 13.58
N LEU A 161 -5.11 -25.18 13.44
CA LEU A 161 -4.73 -23.92 12.78
C LEU A 161 -5.20 -23.90 11.32
N GLY A 162 -4.94 -24.95 10.56
CA GLY A 162 -5.37 -25.08 9.16
C GLY A 162 -6.87 -24.91 9.00
N ARG A 163 -7.65 -25.57 9.85
CA ARG A 163 -9.12 -25.48 9.85
C ARG A 163 -9.62 -24.08 10.23
N ARG A 164 -9.02 -23.43 11.23
CA ARG A 164 -9.40 -22.07 11.64
C ARG A 164 -9.15 -21.06 10.53
N PHE A 165 -7.98 -21.12 9.89
CA PHE A 165 -7.65 -20.24 8.78
C PHE A 165 -8.56 -20.48 7.57
N ALA A 166 -8.84 -21.74 7.23
CA ALA A 166 -9.75 -22.09 6.14
C ALA A 166 -11.17 -21.58 6.41
N ALA A 167 -11.73 -21.84 7.60
CA ALA A 167 -13.07 -21.38 7.97
C ALA A 167 -13.19 -19.85 7.96
N ALA A 168 -12.18 -19.13 8.46
CA ALA A 168 -12.17 -17.69 8.41
C ALA A 168 -12.11 -17.17 6.96
N THR A 169 -11.30 -17.79 6.11
CA THR A 169 -11.20 -17.42 4.70
C THR A 169 -12.52 -17.70 3.96
N GLU A 170 -13.13 -18.85 4.15
CA GLU A 170 -14.41 -19.20 3.55
C GLU A 170 -15.52 -18.22 3.93
N ALA A 171 -15.57 -17.80 5.20
CA ALA A 171 -16.56 -16.85 5.69
C ALA A 171 -16.33 -15.42 5.19
N LEU A 172 -15.07 -14.96 5.11
CA LEU A 172 -14.74 -13.54 4.89
C LEU A 172 -14.40 -13.21 3.43
N LEU A 173 -13.87 -14.16 2.66
CA LEU A 173 -13.48 -13.92 1.27
C LEU A 173 -14.64 -13.42 0.39
N PRO A 174 -15.87 -13.95 0.48
CA PRO A 174 -17.01 -13.46 -0.31
C PRO A 174 -17.37 -12.00 0.03
N LEU A 175 -17.12 -11.55 1.27
CA LEU A 175 -17.40 -10.18 1.73
C LEU A 175 -16.35 -9.19 1.26
N SER A 176 -15.13 -9.67 1.01
CA SER A 176 -13.99 -8.82 0.62
C SER A 176 -14.22 -8.09 -0.69
N GLY A 177 -14.88 -8.71 -1.67
CA GLY A 177 -15.19 -8.10 -2.96
C GLY A 177 -16.07 -6.86 -2.80
N THR A 178 -17.19 -6.98 -2.10
CA THR A 178 -18.12 -5.87 -1.83
C THR A 178 -17.46 -4.75 -1.02
N TRP A 179 -16.62 -5.11 -0.04
CA TRP A 179 -15.87 -4.13 0.75
C TRP A 179 -14.88 -3.32 -0.11
N LEU A 180 -14.11 -4.01 -0.96
CA LEU A 180 -13.14 -3.37 -1.85
C LEU A 180 -13.83 -2.46 -2.88
N GLU A 181 -14.94 -2.89 -3.46
CA GLU A 181 -15.76 -2.08 -4.36
C GLU A 181 -16.25 -0.80 -3.66
N TYR A 182 -16.79 -0.91 -2.46
CA TYR A 182 -17.25 0.22 -1.67
C TYR A 182 -16.13 1.21 -1.37
N VAL A 183 -14.99 0.74 -0.88
CA VAL A 183 -13.83 1.59 -0.56
C VAL A 183 -13.29 2.27 -1.83
N PHE A 184 -13.20 1.53 -2.94
CA PHE A 184 -12.79 2.11 -4.22
C PHE A 184 -13.75 3.22 -4.69
N ALA A 185 -15.06 3.00 -4.60
CA ALA A 185 -16.05 4.00 -4.98
C ALA A 185 -15.95 5.28 -4.13
N LEU A 186 -15.71 5.14 -2.82
CA LEU A 186 -15.51 6.30 -1.93
C LEU A 186 -14.28 7.11 -2.34
N HIS A 187 -13.14 6.44 -2.58
CA HIS A 187 -11.92 7.13 -3.00
C HIS A 187 -12.06 7.78 -4.37
N LEU A 188 -12.68 7.09 -5.33
CA LEU A 188 -12.92 7.63 -6.66
C LEU A 188 -13.82 8.87 -6.59
N ALA A 189 -14.92 8.83 -5.84
CA ALA A 189 -15.81 9.97 -5.63
C ALA A 189 -15.07 11.16 -4.98
N GLN A 190 -14.17 10.90 -4.03
CA GLN A 190 -13.37 11.94 -3.41
C GLN A 190 -12.38 12.57 -4.41
N VAL A 191 -11.70 11.78 -5.22
CA VAL A 191 -10.80 12.29 -6.27
C VAL A 191 -11.56 13.16 -7.27
N LEU A 192 -12.71 12.69 -7.75
CA LEU A 192 -13.54 13.45 -8.70
C LEU A 192 -14.05 14.79 -8.13
N ARG A 193 -14.25 14.88 -6.82
CA ARG A 193 -14.66 16.14 -6.16
C ARG A 193 -13.52 17.13 -5.99
N THR A 194 -12.31 16.63 -5.73
CA THR A 194 -11.14 17.47 -5.44
C THR A 194 -10.35 17.86 -6.69
N ASP A 195 -10.37 17.02 -7.71
CA ASP A 195 -9.66 17.23 -8.97
C ASP A 195 -10.65 17.48 -10.12
N ALA A 196 -11.61 18.39 -9.91
CA ALA A 196 -12.55 18.79 -10.95
C ALA A 196 -11.77 19.28 -12.19
N MET A 197 -12.08 18.71 -13.34
CA MET A 197 -11.51 19.15 -14.62
C MET A 197 -11.95 20.58 -14.90
N THR A 198 -11.02 21.42 -15.36
CA THR A 198 -11.36 22.78 -15.83
C THR A 198 -12.08 22.70 -17.16
N PHE A 199 -12.81 23.78 -17.50
CA PHE A 199 -13.46 23.89 -18.80
C PHE A 199 -12.44 23.80 -19.96
N GLU A 200 -11.22 24.30 -19.76
CA GLU A 200 -10.13 24.23 -20.73
C GLU A 200 -9.68 22.78 -20.93
N GLU A 201 -9.49 22.01 -19.87
CA GLU A 201 -9.14 20.58 -19.96
C GLU A 201 -10.22 19.75 -20.62
N MET A 202 -11.50 20.04 -20.32
CA MET A 202 -12.64 19.40 -20.99
C MET A 202 -12.72 19.73 -22.49
N THR A 203 -12.33 20.95 -22.88
CA THR A 203 -12.42 21.40 -24.28
C THR A 203 -11.21 20.94 -25.11
N THR A 204 -10.02 20.92 -24.51
CA THR A 204 -8.78 20.54 -25.21
C THR A 204 -8.49 19.05 -25.17
N GLY A 205 -9.12 18.32 -24.23
CA GLY A 205 -8.81 16.90 -23.98
C GLY A 205 -7.42 16.67 -23.36
N HIS A 206 -6.75 17.73 -22.90
CA HIS A 206 -5.44 17.65 -22.28
C HIS A 206 -5.53 18.06 -20.81
N LEU A 207 -5.03 17.21 -19.92
CA LEU A 207 -4.88 17.57 -18.52
C LEU A 207 -3.75 18.60 -18.39
N SER A 208 -3.97 19.65 -17.59
CA SER A 208 -2.99 20.72 -17.39
C SER A 208 -1.68 20.17 -16.83
N GLU A 209 -0.57 20.54 -17.44
CA GLU A 209 0.76 20.22 -16.92
C GLU A 209 1.06 21.07 -15.67
N GLY A 210 0.66 20.54 -14.50
CA GLY A 210 1.06 21.12 -13.20
C GLY A 210 0.18 22.27 -12.73
N ARG A 211 -0.85 21.96 -11.95
CA ARG A 211 -1.58 22.96 -11.16
C ARG A 211 -0.77 23.35 -9.93
N PRO A 212 -0.89 24.62 -9.46
CA PRO A 212 -0.29 25.02 -8.19
C PRO A 212 -0.85 24.15 -7.06
N GLN A 213 0.06 23.56 -6.28
CA GLN A 213 -0.24 22.72 -5.13
C GLN A 213 0.67 23.09 -3.98
N ALA A 214 0.12 23.09 -2.78
CA ALA A 214 0.90 23.07 -1.57
C ALA A 214 1.31 21.62 -1.28
N VAL A 215 2.58 21.38 -1.14
CA VAL A 215 3.16 20.07 -0.82
C VAL A 215 3.90 20.20 0.50
N ALA A 216 3.61 19.30 1.43
CA ALA A 216 4.33 19.19 2.68
C ALA A 216 4.95 17.80 2.85
N PHE A 217 6.12 17.79 3.46
CA PHE A 217 6.65 16.59 4.10
C PHE A 217 6.83 16.88 5.59
N ALA A 218 6.48 15.91 6.41
CA ALA A 218 6.79 15.91 7.84
C ALA A 218 7.53 14.62 8.17
N ASP A 219 8.61 14.70 8.94
CA ASP A 219 9.59 13.66 9.15
C ASP A 219 9.95 13.58 10.64
N LEU A 220 10.04 12.38 11.19
CA LEU A 220 10.43 12.17 12.59
C LEU A 220 11.92 12.42 12.79
N VAL A 221 12.25 13.20 13.78
CA VAL A 221 13.64 13.54 14.09
C VAL A 221 14.31 12.36 14.79
N GLY A 222 15.49 11.95 14.28
CA GLY A 222 16.29 10.89 14.91
C GLY A 222 15.79 9.45 14.65
N PHE A 223 14.81 9.24 13.77
CA PHE A 223 14.27 7.90 13.51
C PHE A 223 15.32 6.95 12.92
N THR A 224 16.24 7.43 12.09
CA THR A 224 17.33 6.61 11.55
C THR A 224 18.28 6.15 12.67
N GLU A 225 18.59 7.05 13.63
CA GLU A 225 19.42 6.74 14.80
C GLU A 225 18.69 5.79 15.76
N LEU A 226 17.37 5.97 15.92
CA LEU A 226 16.51 5.05 16.65
C LEU A 226 16.58 3.65 16.03
N GLY A 227 16.65 3.54 14.70
CA GLY A 227 16.78 2.28 13.97
C GLY A 227 18.06 1.49 14.27
N GLU A 228 19.11 2.15 14.77
CA GLU A 228 20.35 1.46 15.19
C GLU A 228 20.27 0.89 16.61
N THR A 229 19.35 1.39 17.44
CA THR A 229 19.28 1.07 18.87
C THR A 229 17.97 0.40 19.30
N ALA A 230 16.86 0.69 18.64
CA ALA A 230 15.54 0.18 18.95
C ALA A 230 15.26 -1.17 18.26
N GLY A 231 14.38 -1.96 18.86
CA GLY A 231 13.86 -3.18 18.24
C GLY A 231 12.91 -2.89 17.06
N VAL A 232 12.73 -3.88 16.19
CA VAL A 232 11.84 -3.78 15.01
C VAL A 232 10.40 -3.42 15.42
N GLU A 233 9.93 -3.94 16.56
CA GLU A 233 8.59 -3.68 17.09
C GLU A 233 8.40 -2.21 17.46
N GLU A 234 9.39 -1.59 18.10
CA GLU A 234 9.35 -0.18 18.49
C GLU A 234 9.34 0.73 17.25
N LEU A 235 10.19 0.46 16.26
CA LEU A 235 10.22 1.20 14.99
C LEU A 235 8.87 1.12 14.27
N THR A 236 8.30 -0.09 14.20
CA THR A 236 7.00 -0.32 13.57
C THR A 236 5.89 0.41 14.31
N SER A 237 5.93 0.43 15.65
CA SER A 237 4.99 1.15 16.49
C SER A 237 5.03 2.65 16.21
N VAL A 238 6.21 3.26 16.18
CA VAL A 238 6.41 4.69 15.92
C VAL A 238 5.90 5.07 14.53
N ALA A 239 6.24 4.30 13.49
CA ALA A 239 5.76 4.55 12.13
C ALA A 239 4.21 4.42 12.02
N THR A 240 3.64 3.44 12.72
CA THR A 240 2.18 3.25 12.77
C THR A 240 1.49 4.41 13.48
N GLN A 241 2.06 4.91 14.56
CA GLN A 241 1.53 6.07 15.31
C GLN A 241 1.58 7.34 14.48
N LEU A 242 2.67 7.59 13.72
CA LEU A 242 2.73 8.72 12.78
C LEU A 242 1.64 8.62 11.71
N SER A 243 1.44 7.44 11.14
CA SER A 243 0.39 7.21 10.14
C SER A 243 -1.01 7.47 10.71
N ARG A 244 -1.27 7.03 11.95
CA ARG A 244 -2.53 7.28 12.65
C ARG A 244 -2.72 8.76 12.93
N LEU A 245 -1.72 9.43 13.49
CA LEU A 245 -1.77 10.87 13.78
C LEU A 245 -2.04 11.68 12.50
N ALA A 246 -1.37 11.36 11.38
CA ALA A 246 -1.65 12.00 10.10
C ALA A 246 -3.10 11.78 9.64
N GLY A 247 -3.64 10.58 9.84
CA GLY A 247 -5.04 10.28 9.53
C GLY A 247 -6.05 11.02 10.41
N GLU A 248 -5.70 11.36 11.65
CA GLU A 248 -6.56 12.10 12.58
C GLU A 248 -6.53 13.63 12.33
N VAL A 249 -5.41 14.15 11.85
CA VAL A 249 -5.19 15.59 11.68
C VAL A 249 -5.58 16.07 10.26
N VAL A 250 -5.40 15.19 9.27
CA VAL A 250 -5.58 15.58 7.87
C VAL A 250 -7.05 15.57 7.47
N GLU A 251 -7.57 16.75 7.16
CA GLU A 251 -8.93 16.95 6.65
C GLU A 251 -8.92 17.57 5.24
N PRO A 252 -9.94 17.31 4.41
CA PRO A 252 -10.06 17.96 3.11
C PRO A 252 -10.05 19.50 3.23
N PRO A 253 -9.37 20.21 2.30
CA PRO A 253 -8.80 19.74 1.04
C PRO A 253 -7.38 19.15 1.13
N VAL A 254 -6.77 19.07 2.32
CA VAL A 254 -5.49 18.41 2.50
C VAL A 254 -5.66 16.90 2.38
N ARG A 255 -4.69 16.23 1.76
CA ARG A 255 -4.70 14.76 1.57
C ARG A 255 -3.36 14.16 1.94
N VAL A 256 -3.38 13.00 2.59
CA VAL A 256 -2.19 12.16 2.72
C VAL A 256 -1.95 11.48 1.37
N VAL A 257 -0.79 11.73 0.78
CA VAL A 257 -0.36 11.04 -0.46
C VAL A 257 0.24 9.69 -0.12
N LYS A 258 1.17 9.68 0.82
CA LYS A 258 1.85 8.44 1.27
C LYS A 258 2.55 8.65 2.61
N VAL A 259 2.73 7.54 3.31
CA VAL A 259 3.62 7.43 4.45
C VAL A 259 4.81 6.58 4.04
N ILE A 260 6.03 7.04 4.31
CA ILE A 260 7.29 6.39 3.89
C ILE A 260 8.16 6.25 5.13
N GLY A 261 8.02 5.14 5.83
CA GLY A 261 8.72 4.92 7.09
C GLY A 261 8.34 5.97 8.14
N ASP A 262 9.24 6.88 8.40
CA ASP A 262 9.17 7.97 9.37
C ASP A 262 8.68 9.31 8.80
N ALA A 263 8.30 9.35 7.54
CA ALA A 263 7.85 10.56 6.87
C ALA A 263 6.45 10.43 6.30
N VAL A 264 5.68 11.51 6.33
CA VAL A 264 4.38 11.65 5.66
C VAL A 264 4.45 12.74 4.60
N MET A 265 3.88 12.47 3.42
CA MET A 265 3.72 13.43 2.34
C MET A 265 2.26 13.84 2.25
N LEU A 266 2.02 15.15 2.27
CA LEU A 266 0.71 15.77 2.15
C LEU A 266 0.64 16.64 0.90
N VAL A 267 -0.56 16.80 0.34
CA VAL A 267 -0.84 17.69 -0.78
C VAL A 267 -2.18 18.40 -0.59
N SER A 268 -2.27 19.66 -1.02
CA SER A 268 -3.51 20.44 -1.02
C SER A 268 -3.48 21.51 -2.12
N PRO A 269 -4.60 21.81 -2.77
CA PRO A 269 -4.72 23.02 -3.60
C PRO A 269 -4.71 24.31 -2.75
N ASP A 270 -4.96 24.22 -1.45
CA ASP A 270 -5.06 25.32 -0.50
C ASP A 270 -3.80 25.41 0.38
N PRO A 271 -2.93 26.40 0.18
CA PRO A 271 -1.70 26.55 0.97
C PRO A 271 -1.97 26.97 2.42
N GLU A 272 -3.08 27.68 2.72
CA GLU A 272 -3.44 28.07 4.08
C GLU A 272 -3.81 26.85 4.91
N GLN A 273 -4.70 26.00 4.38
CA GLN A 273 -5.07 24.75 5.04
C GLN A 273 -3.87 23.82 5.18
N MET A 274 -2.95 23.79 4.21
CA MET A 274 -1.72 23.02 4.30
C MET A 274 -0.84 23.50 5.47
N VAL A 275 -0.70 24.80 5.65
CA VAL A 275 0.06 25.37 6.78
C VAL A 275 -0.60 25.01 8.11
N ALA A 276 -1.93 25.20 8.22
CA ALA A 276 -2.70 24.86 9.42
C ALA A 276 -2.53 23.40 9.82
N THR A 277 -2.75 22.49 8.87
CA THR A 277 -2.61 21.03 9.07
C THR A 277 -1.19 20.63 9.44
N THR A 278 -0.19 21.21 8.77
CA THR A 278 1.22 20.88 9.04
C THR A 278 1.66 21.35 10.42
N LEU A 279 1.21 22.51 10.87
CA LEU A 279 1.46 23.01 12.23
C LEU A 279 0.79 22.10 13.26
N GLU A 280 -0.47 21.77 13.08
CA GLU A 280 -1.19 20.88 13.98
C GLU A 280 -0.55 19.51 14.08
N LEU A 281 -0.09 18.94 12.96
CA LEU A 281 0.61 17.66 12.95
C LEU A 281 1.91 17.72 13.78
N VAL A 282 2.69 18.79 13.65
CA VAL A 282 3.94 18.99 14.41
C VAL A 282 3.65 19.19 15.90
N GLU A 283 2.65 20.01 16.24
CA GLU A 283 2.22 20.29 17.62
C GLU A 283 1.71 19.02 18.31
N ARG A 284 0.80 18.26 17.67
CA ARG A 284 0.30 17.01 18.25
C ARG A 284 1.37 15.93 18.40
N ALA A 285 2.35 15.90 17.52
CA ALA A 285 3.48 14.98 17.68
C ALA A 285 4.39 15.36 18.85
N GLU A 286 4.53 16.67 19.15
CA GLU A 286 5.28 17.15 20.32
C GLU A 286 4.59 16.80 21.63
N ASP A 287 3.24 16.83 21.65
CA ASP A 287 2.41 16.45 22.80
C ASP A 287 2.28 14.92 22.98
N HIS A 288 2.74 14.13 22.00
CA HIS A 288 2.57 12.68 22.01
C HIS A 288 3.73 11.99 22.74
N GLU A 289 3.44 11.28 23.86
CA GLU A 289 4.46 10.68 24.75
C GLU A 289 5.45 9.72 24.07
N SER A 290 5.06 9.06 22.98
CA SER A 290 5.86 8.01 22.33
C SER A 290 6.30 8.35 20.90
N LEU A 291 6.00 9.55 20.40
CA LEU A 291 6.52 10.00 19.11
C LEU A 291 7.73 10.92 19.28
N PRO A 292 8.80 10.72 18.50
CA PRO A 292 9.83 11.75 18.35
C PRO A 292 9.23 13.05 17.78
N GLN A 293 9.89 14.17 18.03
CA GLN A 293 9.48 15.43 17.42
C GLN A 293 9.44 15.33 15.91
N LEU A 294 8.46 15.98 15.29
CA LEU A 294 8.41 16.16 13.85
C LEU A 294 9.17 17.44 13.43
N ARG A 295 9.68 17.39 12.22
CA ARG A 295 10.10 18.58 11.45
C ARG A 295 9.38 18.57 10.12
N ALA A 296 8.97 19.72 9.62
CA ALA A 296 8.22 19.78 8.38
C ALA A 296 8.74 20.87 7.42
N GLY A 297 8.52 20.61 6.13
CA GLY A 297 8.80 21.55 5.05
C GLY A 297 7.63 21.66 4.11
N VAL A 298 7.20 22.89 3.79
CA VAL A 298 6.06 23.18 2.91
C VAL A 298 6.53 24.03 1.74
N ALA A 299 6.14 23.65 0.53
CA ALA A 299 6.36 24.42 -0.69
C ALA A 299 5.05 24.56 -1.47
N TYR A 300 4.89 25.68 -2.19
CA TYR A 300 3.73 25.92 -3.04
C TYR A 300 4.19 26.26 -4.45
N GLY A 301 3.54 25.67 -5.46
CA GLY A 301 3.84 25.86 -6.87
C GLY A 301 3.39 24.70 -7.74
N PRO A 302 3.75 24.69 -9.02
CA PRO A 302 3.34 23.64 -9.95
C PRO A 302 3.76 22.23 -9.49
N ALA A 303 2.80 21.33 -9.46
CA ALA A 303 3.01 19.90 -9.23
C ALA A 303 2.00 19.08 -10.05
N VAL A 304 2.43 17.90 -10.50
CA VAL A 304 1.67 17.01 -11.37
C VAL A 304 1.38 15.71 -10.62
N ASN A 305 0.12 15.32 -10.59
CA ASN A 305 -0.27 13.98 -10.17
C ASN A 305 -0.14 13.01 -11.36
N ARG A 306 0.64 11.96 -11.19
CA ARG A 306 0.67 10.84 -12.15
C ARG A 306 0.57 9.52 -11.38
N TRP A 307 -0.45 8.76 -11.72
CA TRP A 307 -0.65 7.42 -11.16
C TRP A 307 -0.67 7.38 -9.62
N GLY A 308 -1.33 8.37 -9.01
CA GLY A 308 -1.47 8.48 -7.55
C GLY A 308 -0.25 9.02 -6.81
N ASP A 309 0.82 9.39 -7.51
CA ASP A 309 1.98 10.09 -6.91
C ASP A 309 2.15 11.49 -7.51
N TRP A 310 2.85 12.36 -6.79
CA TRP A 310 3.06 13.74 -7.15
C TRP A 310 4.51 14.00 -7.54
N PHE A 311 4.68 14.76 -8.63
CA PHE A 311 5.98 15.08 -9.22
C PHE A 311 6.11 16.58 -9.46
N GLY A 312 7.36 17.08 -9.48
CA GLY A 312 7.67 18.45 -9.80
C GLY A 312 8.72 19.05 -8.89
N SER A 313 9.17 20.27 -9.24
CA SER A 313 10.14 21.02 -8.43
C SER A 313 9.60 21.33 -7.04
N THR A 314 8.30 21.62 -6.91
CA THR A 314 7.61 21.90 -5.64
C THR A 314 7.74 20.72 -4.66
N VAL A 315 7.54 19.50 -5.13
CA VAL A 315 7.70 18.27 -4.32
C VAL A 315 9.13 18.14 -3.81
N ASN A 316 10.09 18.37 -4.71
CA ASN A 316 11.50 18.29 -4.37
C ASN A 316 11.92 19.38 -3.37
N VAL A 317 11.40 20.61 -3.50
CA VAL A 317 11.67 21.72 -2.58
C VAL A 317 11.10 21.38 -1.20
N ALA A 318 9.83 20.96 -1.10
CA ALA A 318 9.20 20.60 0.17
C ALA A 318 10.01 19.53 0.93
N SER A 319 10.36 18.43 0.27
CA SER A 319 11.17 17.36 0.87
C SER A 319 12.52 17.84 1.38
N ARG A 320 13.19 18.72 0.64
CA ARG A 320 14.50 19.27 1.06
C ARG A 320 14.42 20.32 2.15
N LEU A 321 13.31 21.06 2.21
CA LEU A 321 13.04 21.97 3.32
C LEU A 321 12.83 21.18 4.62
N THR A 322 12.11 20.07 4.58
CA THR A 322 11.94 19.18 5.74
C THR A 322 13.28 18.78 6.33
N ALA A 323 14.22 18.33 5.50
CA ALA A 323 15.57 17.98 5.96
C ALA A 323 16.37 19.17 6.54
N ARG A 324 15.95 20.41 6.31
CA ARG A 324 16.57 21.64 6.82
C ARG A 324 15.80 22.29 7.97
N ALA A 325 14.59 21.82 8.22
CA ALA A 325 13.78 22.28 9.32
C ALA A 325 14.37 21.81 10.66
N ARG A 326 14.20 22.62 11.71
CA ARG A 326 14.58 22.24 13.07
C ARG A 326 13.51 21.32 13.66
N PRO A 327 13.85 20.47 14.62
CA PRO A 327 12.86 19.73 15.39
C PRO A 327 11.76 20.66 15.91
N GLY A 328 10.50 20.22 15.90
CA GLY A 328 9.34 21.00 16.33
C GLY A 328 9.04 22.22 15.45
N SER A 329 9.51 22.27 14.19
CA SER A 329 9.29 23.46 13.37
C SER A 329 8.84 23.16 11.95
N VAL A 330 8.06 24.10 11.39
CA VAL A 330 7.62 24.10 10.00
C VAL A 330 8.40 25.17 9.22
N LEU A 331 9.09 24.75 8.16
CA LEU A 331 9.85 25.59 7.26
C LEU A 331 9.13 25.70 5.92
N THR A 332 8.95 26.91 5.40
CA THR A 332 8.17 27.16 4.18
C THR A 332 8.95 27.94 3.14
N THR A 333 8.50 27.93 1.88
CA THR A 333 8.95 28.86 0.84
C THR A 333 8.26 30.22 0.97
N GLU A 334 8.77 31.23 0.23
CA GLU A 334 8.15 32.55 0.11
C GLU A 334 6.75 32.43 -0.50
N ASP A 335 6.58 31.60 -1.52
CA ASP A 335 5.29 31.38 -2.20
C ASP A 335 4.20 30.87 -1.25
N VAL A 336 4.54 30.02 -0.27
CA VAL A 336 3.61 29.57 0.77
C VAL A 336 3.19 30.75 1.64
N ARG A 337 4.15 31.57 2.11
CA ARG A 337 3.86 32.74 2.95
C ARG A 337 2.95 33.73 2.23
N ASP A 338 3.23 33.98 0.96
CA ASP A 338 2.49 34.98 0.18
C ASP A 338 1.08 34.49 -0.21
N ALA A 339 0.88 33.17 -0.29
CA ALA A 339 -0.38 32.55 -0.61
C ALA A 339 -1.24 32.22 0.63
N ALA A 340 -0.63 31.99 1.79
CA ALA A 340 -1.37 31.80 3.05
C ALA A 340 -1.84 33.16 3.58
N LYS A 341 -3.10 33.17 4.05
CA LYS A 341 -3.69 34.39 4.61
C LYS A 341 -3.11 34.75 5.99
N ASP A 342 -3.64 35.84 6.57
CA ASP A 342 -3.26 36.32 7.90
C ASP A 342 -3.59 35.28 9.00
N GLY A 343 -2.95 35.41 10.17
CA GLY A 343 -3.17 34.51 11.32
C GLY A 343 -1.96 33.65 11.66
N TYR A 344 -0.82 33.91 11.01
CA TYR A 344 0.43 33.22 11.28
C TYR A 344 1.58 34.20 11.55
N ALA A 345 2.42 33.85 12.51
CA ALA A 345 3.67 34.55 12.77
C ALA A 345 4.78 34.00 11.87
N TRP A 346 5.30 34.86 10.98
CA TRP A 346 6.33 34.51 10.01
C TRP A 346 7.68 35.08 10.44
N SER A 347 8.72 34.25 10.44
CA SER A 347 10.11 34.72 10.68
C SER A 347 11.01 34.22 9.55
N SER A 348 11.84 35.13 9.00
CA SER A 348 12.80 34.77 7.98
C SER A 348 13.81 33.75 8.50
N ALA A 349 13.96 32.63 7.77
CA ALA A 349 14.98 31.63 8.05
C ALA A 349 16.19 31.75 7.10
N GLY A 350 16.21 32.81 6.30
CA GLY A 350 17.22 33.11 5.29
C GLY A 350 17.14 32.26 4.04
N PRO A 351 17.88 32.61 3.00
CA PRO A 351 17.94 31.84 1.78
C PRO A 351 18.69 30.53 2.01
N LYS A 352 18.16 29.42 1.49
CA LYS A 352 18.76 28.10 1.61
C LYS A 352 19.14 27.52 0.25
N ARG A 353 20.38 27.08 0.12
CA ARG A 353 20.81 26.28 -1.02
C ARG A 353 20.32 24.85 -0.83
N LEU A 354 19.44 24.42 -1.71
CA LEU A 354 18.87 23.08 -1.71
C LEU A 354 19.54 22.24 -2.81
N LYS A 355 19.89 21.00 -2.52
CA LYS A 355 20.58 20.11 -3.47
C LYS A 355 19.77 19.96 -4.77
N GLY A 356 20.36 20.28 -5.94
CA GLY A 356 19.73 20.20 -7.26
C GLY A 356 18.64 21.26 -7.51
N ILE A 357 18.65 22.37 -6.75
CA ILE A 357 17.93 23.61 -7.05
C ILE A 357 19.00 24.65 -7.35
N SER A 358 18.92 25.27 -8.53
CA SER A 358 19.96 26.17 -9.03
C SER A 358 20.08 27.45 -8.21
N GLU A 359 18.97 28.02 -7.77
CA GLU A 359 18.92 29.26 -7.01
C GLU A 359 18.62 29.02 -5.53
N PRO A 360 19.13 29.85 -4.62
CA PRO A 360 18.78 29.78 -3.22
C PRO A 360 17.31 30.11 -3.02
N VAL A 361 16.61 29.23 -2.31
CA VAL A 361 15.18 29.39 -1.98
C VAL A 361 15.05 30.25 -0.74
N LYS A 362 14.31 31.36 -0.81
CA LYS A 362 13.95 32.16 0.36
C LYS A 362 13.03 31.33 1.27
N THR A 363 13.35 31.26 2.55
CA THR A 363 12.65 30.40 3.49
C THR A 363 12.18 31.17 4.72
N TYR A 364 11.04 30.74 5.24
CA TYR A 364 10.39 31.29 6.41
C TYR A 364 10.02 30.17 7.37
N ARG A 365 10.10 30.48 8.67
CA ARG A 365 9.51 29.62 9.70
C ARG A 365 8.14 30.19 10.02
N VAL A 366 7.14 29.32 10.05
CA VAL A 366 5.76 29.66 10.41
C VAL A 366 5.42 29.11 11.79
N ARG A 367 4.60 29.85 12.52
CA ARG A 367 3.99 29.48 13.81
C ARG A 367 2.56 30.01 13.84
N ARG A 368 1.72 29.46 14.68
CA ARG A 368 0.45 30.11 15.02
C ARG A 368 0.74 31.44 15.71
N GLU A 369 -0.06 32.46 15.43
CA GLU A 369 -0.03 33.66 16.26
C GLU A 369 -0.47 33.26 17.66
N PRO A 370 0.23 33.68 18.73
CA PRO A 370 -0.29 33.47 20.08
C PRO A 370 -1.65 34.21 20.20
N ASP A 371 -2.62 33.54 20.79
CA ASP A 371 -3.91 34.16 21.11
C ASP A 371 -3.67 35.46 21.86
N ALA A 372 -4.24 36.60 21.33
CA ALA A 372 -4.07 37.92 21.87
C ALA A 372 -4.87 38.12 23.18
#